data_b390658763c5af117846124d8ff3cd89
#
_entry.id   b390658763c5af117846124d8ff3cd89
#
_cell.length_a   1.000
_cell.length_b   1.000
_cell.length_c   1.000
_cell.angle_alpha   90.00
_cell.angle_beta   90.00
_cell.angle_gamma   90.00
#
_symmetry.space_group_name_H-M   'P 1'
#
loop_
_entity.id
_entity.type
_entity.pdbx_description
1 polymer ?
#
loop_
_entity_poly.entity_id
_entity_poly.type
_entity_poly.pdbx_seq_one_letter_code
_entity_poly.pdbx_strand_id
1 'polypeptide(L)'
;MLDFVDMVSMARYLFAPNTLPLTNLLMNSHRKALETMFSFQGIQVDADVNQFRLIAGMGELNGVPVQQLVIDAVSINLAVVGDYADLNNSYEVLRKFLTEIDSKRRMENPKLYTTTYQTQSSVKLTIPYERLVAPELMNFLRSKTDVLRPNDSSVAEIHLSNLSFQVKYTPNAEVYSLVPKVLTIEPRAGTDPKESTYYVLTPTASDTHRLIVEEFEKAMGGVK
;
A
#
# COMPACT_ATOMS: atom_id res chain seq x y z
N MET A 1 -15.90 17.76 0.59
CA MET A 1 -14.93 16.83 1.20
C MET A 1 -15.24 15.49 0.60
N LEU A 2 -14.24 14.81 0.05
CA LEU A 2 -14.41 13.48 -0.54
C LEU A 2 -14.73 12.45 0.55
N ASP A 3 -15.56 11.49 0.20
CA ASP A 3 -15.94 10.37 1.09
C ASP A 3 -14.97 9.20 0.86
N PHE A 4 -14.01 9.05 1.75
CA PHE A 4 -13.09 7.93 1.79
C PHE A 4 -13.73 6.79 2.59
N VAL A 5 -14.13 5.72 1.92
CA VAL A 5 -14.85 4.59 2.53
C VAL A 5 -13.91 3.72 3.38
N ASP A 6 -12.73 3.49 2.87
CA ASP A 6 -11.66 2.74 3.56
C ASP A 6 -10.29 3.31 3.16
N MET A 7 -9.31 3.16 4.02
CA MET A 7 -7.94 3.58 3.76
C MET A 7 -6.98 2.57 4.38
N VAL A 8 -5.95 2.22 3.64
CA VAL A 8 -4.83 1.40 4.11
C VAL A 8 -3.54 2.16 3.86
N SER A 9 -2.83 2.42 4.93
CA SER A 9 -1.51 3.06 4.89
C SER A 9 -0.42 2.02 5.06
N MET A 10 0.60 2.10 4.21
CA MET A 10 1.73 1.18 4.20
C MET A 10 3.04 1.95 4.22
N ALA A 11 4.02 1.44 4.96
CA ALA A 11 5.39 1.93 4.90
C ALA A 11 6.38 0.79 4.80
N ARG A 12 7.45 1.05 4.07
CA ARG A 12 8.66 0.23 4.07
C ARG A 12 9.83 1.04 4.62
N TYR A 13 10.37 0.57 5.72
CA TYR A 13 11.55 1.14 6.38
C TYR A 13 12.76 0.31 5.97
N LEU A 14 13.75 0.92 5.32
CA LEU A 14 14.96 0.27 4.84
C LEU A 14 16.15 0.62 5.73
N PHE A 15 16.76 -0.38 6.33
CA PHE A 15 17.87 -0.24 7.28
C PHE A 15 19.21 -0.69 6.68
N ALA A 16 20.29 -0.20 7.27
CA ALA A 16 21.61 -0.78 6.99
C ALA A 16 21.64 -2.26 7.39
N PRO A 17 22.42 -3.08 6.67
CA PRO A 17 22.60 -4.47 7.02
C PRO A 17 23.02 -4.66 8.49
N ASN A 18 22.52 -5.71 9.12
CA ASN A 18 22.75 -6.03 10.53
C ASN A 18 22.21 -5.04 11.56
N THR A 19 21.34 -4.10 11.18
CA THR A 19 20.65 -3.20 12.13
C THR A 19 19.56 -3.95 12.89
N LEU A 20 18.74 -4.74 12.20
CA LEU A 20 17.61 -5.44 12.80
C LEU A 20 18.03 -6.62 13.69
N PRO A 21 17.37 -6.86 14.84
CA PRO A 21 17.73 -7.93 15.80
C PRO A 21 17.16 -9.29 15.38
N LEU A 22 17.50 -9.77 14.18
CA LEU A 22 16.89 -10.96 13.57
C LEU A 22 17.07 -12.22 14.38
N THR A 23 18.26 -12.44 14.95
CA THR A 23 18.54 -13.61 15.80
C THR A 23 17.60 -13.65 17.01
N ASN A 24 17.29 -12.48 17.59
CA ASN A 24 16.39 -12.39 18.72
C ASN A 24 14.93 -12.65 18.31
N LEU A 25 14.54 -12.20 17.12
CA LEU A 25 13.20 -12.47 16.55
C LEU A 25 12.97 -13.95 16.25
N LEU A 26 14.02 -14.76 16.10
CA LEU A 26 13.90 -16.22 15.96
C LEU A 26 13.51 -16.91 17.25
N MET A 27 13.73 -16.29 18.41
CA MET A 27 13.36 -16.87 19.70
C MET A 27 11.84 -16.96 19.86
N ASN A 28 11.35 -18.14 20.23
CA ASN A 28 9.91 -18.39 20.33
C ASN A 28 9.20 -17.46 21.33
N SER A 29 9.88 -17.09 22.43
CA SER A 29 9.36 -16.12 23.40
C SER A 29 9.10 -14.74 22.81
N HIS A 30 10.03 -14.24 21.97
CA HIS A 30 9.88 -12.93 21.34
C HIS A 30 8.82 -12.94 20.22
N ARG A 31 8.71 -14.05 19.47
CA ARG A 31 7.64 -14.19 18.48
C ARG A 31 6.27 -14.21 19.13
N LYS A 32 6.10 -14.97 20.24
CA LYS A 32 4.85 -14.97 21.01
C LYS A 32 4.52 -13.59 21.59
N ALA A 33 5.52 -12.86 22.07
CA ALA A 33 5.33 -11.50 22.56
C ALA A 33 4.85 -10.57 21.44
N LEU A 34 5.43 -10.67 20.23
CA LEU A 34 5.00 -9.92 19.04
C LEU A 34 3.58 -10.32 18.60
N GLU A 35 3.25 -11.63 18.58
CA GLU A 35 1.90 -12.13 18.31
C GLU A 35 0.88 -11.54 19.28
N THR A 36 1.18 -11.58 20.59
CA THR A 36 0.28 -11.04 21.62
C THR A 36 0.12 -9.54 21.49
N MET A 37 1.21 -8.79 21.26
CA MET A 37 1.21 -7.33 21.17
C MET A 37 0.34 -6.82 20.01
N PHE A 38 0.42 -7.47 18.86
CA PHE A 38 -0.32 -7.11 17.66
C PHE A 38 -1.55 -7.99 17.41
N SER A 39 -1.90 -8.85 18.32
CA SER A 39 -3.01 -9.81 18.18
C SER A 39 -2.96 -10.61 16.87
N PHE A 40 -1.76 -10.91 16.36
CA PHE A 40 -1.61 -11.68 15.13
C PHE A 40 -2.11 -13.11 15.30
N GLN A 41 -2.75 -13.64 14.27
CA GLN A 41 -3.23 -15.04 14.25
C GLN A 41 -2.10 -16.06 14.13
N GLY A 42 -0.89 -15.61 13.83
CA GLY A 42 0.32 -16.42 13.74
C GLY A 42 1.43 -15.67 12.99
N ILE A 43 2.65 -16.07 13.27
CA ILE A 43 3.85 -15.57 12.62
C ILE A 43 4.56 -16.71 11.90
N GLN A 44 4.73 -16.56 10.59
CA GLN A 44 5.56 -17.44 9.78
C GLN A 44 6.99 -16.92 9.75
N VAL A 45 7.95 -17.79 9.84
CA VAL A 45 9.37 -17.45 9.73
C VAL A 45 10.03 -18.36 8.71
N ASP A 46 10.49 -17.75 7.63
CA ASP A 46 11.36 -18.39 6.66
C ASP A 46 12.80 -17.98 7.00
N ALA A 47 13.55 -18.91 7.55
CA ALA A 47 14.96 -18.72 7.87
C ALA A 47 15.78 -19.76 7.10
N ASP A 48 16.22 -19.39 5.91
CA ASP A 48 17.20 -20.14 5.14
C ASP A 48 18.59 -19.51 5.28
N VAL A 49 19.64 -20.23 4.88
CA VAL A 49 21.06 -19.85 5.02
C VAL A 49 21.35 -18.43 4.49
N ASN A 50 20.57 -17.98 3.51
CA ASN A 50 20.75 -16.68 2.86
C ASN A 50 19.58 -15.72 3.00
N GLN A 51 18.47 -16.12 3.65
CA GLN A 51 17.27 -15.30 3.72
C GLN A 51 16.60 -15.44 5.09
N PHE A 52 16.29 -14.29 5.69
CA PHE A 52 15.41 -14.19 6.83
C PHE A 52 14.17 -13.44 6.42
N ARG A 53 13.01 -14.02 6.69
CA ARG A 53 11.73 -13.34 6.47
C ARG A 53 10.72 -13.77 7.55
N LEU A 54 10.26 -12.80 8.32
CA LEU A 54 9.17 -12.96 9.26
C LEU A 54 7.93 -12.33 8.62
N ILE A 55 6.84 -13.08 8.57
CA ILE A 55 5.57 -12.64 7.98
C ILE A 55 4.48 -12.85 9.01
N ALA A 56 3.81 -11.78 9.41
CA ALA A 56 2.58 -11.83 10.18
C ALA A 56 1.42 -11.28 9.33
N GLY A 57 0.31 -11.98 9.34
CA GLY A 57 -0.92 -11.59 8.68
C GLY A 57 -1.76 -10.66 9.54
N MET A 58 -3.07 -10.75 9.37
CA MET A 58 -4.02 -9.86 10.05
C MET A 58 -3.90 -9.91 11.57
N GLY A 59 -3.89 -8.73 12.17
CA GLY A 59 -3.87 -8.51 13.61
C GLY A 59 -4.46 -7.15 13.97
N GLU A 60 -4.28 -6.72 15.20
CA GLU A 60 -4.79 -5.46 15.72
C GLU A 60 -3.83 -4.89 16.77
N LEU A 61 -3.60 -3.60 16.74
CA LEU A 61 -2.85 -2.88 17.77
C LEU A 61 -3.66 -1.67 18.24
N ASN A 62 -4.08 -1.68 19.51
CA ASN A 62 -4.84 -0.58 20.13
C ASN A 62 -6.10 -0.16 19.31
N GLY A 63 -6.84 -1.12 18.77
CA GLY A 63 -8.02 -0.84 17.95
C GLY A 63 -7.73 -0.52 16.48
N VAL A 64 -6.46 -0.45 16.08
CA VAL A 64 -6.06 -0.25 14.69
C VAL A 64 -5.77 -1.61 14.04
N PRO A 65 -6.54 -2.01 13.01
CA PRO A 65 -6.27 -3.27 12.32
C PRO A 65 -4.93 -3.20 11.56
N VAL A 66 -4.08 -4.18 11.80
CA VAL A 66 -2.81 -4.38 11.08
C VAL A 66 -3.02 -5.45 10.03
N GLN A 67 -2.93 -5.07 8.76
CA GLN A 67 -3.13 -6.02 7.65
C GLN A 67 -1.92 -6.94 7.46
N GLN A 68 -0.73 -6.39 7.60
CA GLN A 68 0.50 -7.13 7.36
C GLN A 68 1.69 -6.51 8.08
N LEU A 69 2.53 -7.37 8.61
CA LEU A 69 3.90 -7.05 9.03
C LEU A 69 4.86 -8.03 8.36
N VAL A 70 5.83 -7.51 7.62
CA VAL A 70 6.94 -8.31 7.09
C VAL A 70 8.25 -7.70 7.54
N ILE A 71 9.10 -8.52 8.16
CA ILE A 71 10.46 -8.14 8.55
C ILE A 71 11.43 -9.04 7.79
N ASP A 72 12.32 -8.45 7.01
CA ASP A 72 13.42 -9.15 6.35
C ASP A 72 14.77 -8.67 6.89
N ALA A 73 15.86 -9.11 6.27
CA ALA A 73 17.22 -8.83 6.74
C ALA A 73 17.56 -7.33 6.83
N VAL A 74 16.90 -6.51 6.04
CA VAL A 74 17.20 -5.06 5.90
C VAL A 74 15.96 -4.19 5.90
N SER A 75 14.76 -4.75 5.96
CA SER A 75 13.56 -3.93 5.90
C SER A 75 12.43 -4.39 6.85
N ILE A 76 11.58 -3.43 7.20
CA ILE A 76 10.30 -3.63 7.84
C ILE A 76 9.24 -3.08 6.89
N ASN A 77 8.27 -3.91 6.52
CA ASN A 77 7.08 -3.49 5.78
C ASN A 77 5.89 -3.63 6.70
N LEU A 78 5.18 -2.55 6.93
CA LEU A 78 4.00 -2.49 7.81
C LEU A 78 2.83 -1.90 7.04
N ALA A 79 1.68 -2.56 7.11
CA ALA A 79 0.42 -2.10 6.54
C ALA A 79 -0.68 -2.08 7.60
N VAL A 80 -1.37 -0.96 7.75
CA VAL A 80 -2.47 -0.76 8.70
C VAL A 80 -3.72 -0.26 8.00
N VAL A 81 -4.88 -0.62 8.50
CA VAL A 81 -6.15 0.01 8.11
C VAL A 81 -6.29 1.29 8.93
N GLY A 82 -6.05 2.41 8.29
CA GLY A 82 -6.01 3.72 8.92
C GLY A 82 -5.12 4.70 8.15
N ASP A 83 -4.89 5.83 8.76
CA ASP A 83 -4.08 6.90 8.19
C ASP A 83 -2.58 6.80 8.56
N TYR A 84 -1.84 7.85 8.23
CA TYR A 84 -0.41 7.92 8.53
C TYR A 84 -0.12 7.95 10.05
N ALA A 85 -1.00 8.53 10.85
CA ALA A 85 -0.81 8.57 12.31
C ALA A 85 -0.94 7.16 12.91
N ASP A 86 -1.91 6.38 12.47
CA ASP A 86 -2.09 4.98 12.87
C ASP A 86 -0.89 4.12 12.47
N LEU A 87 -0.42 4.30 11.23
CA LEU A 87 0.78 3.63 10.72
C LEU A 87 2.02 3.97 11.55
N ASN A 88 2.24 5.25 11.83
CA ASN A 88 3.39 5.74 12.59
C ASN A 88 3.34 5.24 14.04
N ASN A 89 2.18 5.30 14.68
CA ASN A 89 1.99 4.78 16.04
C ASN A 89 2.28 3.28 16.12
N SER A 90 1.79 2.52 15.15
CA SER A 90 2.04 1.08 15.07
C SER A 90 3.53 0.77 14.87
N TYR A 91 4.21 1.55 14.02
CA TYR A 91 5.65 1.43 13.83
C TYR A 91 6.45 1.78 15.10
N GLU A 92 6.08 2.82 15.83
CA GLU A 92 6.78 3.21 17.07
C GLU A 92 6.64 2.15 18.16
N VAL A 93 5.50 1.48 18.27
CA VAL A 93 5.32 0.34 19.18
C VAL A 93 6.23 -0.82 18.76
N LEU A 94 6.24 -1.17 17.47
CA LEU A 94 7.13 -2.20 16.94
C LEU A 94 8.61 -1.84 17.18
N ARG A 95 9.00 -0.59 16.94
CA ARG A 95 10.38 -0.12 17.14
C ARG A 95 10.82 -0.24 18.61
N LYS A 96 9.95 0.12 19.55
CA LYS A 96 10.21 -0.07 20.99
C LYS A 96 10.44 -1.55 21.33
N PHE A 97 9.56 -2.42 20.85
CA PHE A 97 9.72 -3.86 21.04
C PHE A 97 11.06 -4.38 20.46
N LEU A 98 11.39 -3.98 19.24
CA LEU A 98 12.66 -4.37 18.61
C LEU A 98 13.88 -3.84 19.41
N THR A 99 13.77 -2.66 19.99
CA THR A 99 14.83 -2.09 20.86
C THR A 99 14.99 -2.89 22.15
N GLU A 100 13.89 -3.29 22.77
CA GLU A 100 13.90 -4.08 24.02
C GLU A 100 14.52 -5.46 23.82
N ILE A 101 14.25 -6.12 22.70
CA ILE A 101 14.85 -7.44 22.43
C ILE A 101 16.27 -7.36 21.83
N ASP A 102 16.78 -6.18 21.48
CA ASP A 102 18.09 -6.04 20.83
C ASP A 102 19.24 -6.02 21.86
N SER A 103 19.74 -7.19 22.19
CA SER A 103 20.90 -7.33 23.12
C SER A 103 22.16 -6.57 22.66
N LYS A 104 22.26 -6.19 21.40
CA LYS A 104 23.40 -5.44 20.83
C LYS A 104 23.14 -3.94 20.73
N ARG A 105 21.98 -3.45 21.19
CA ARG A 105 21.58 -2.04 21.21
C ARG A 105 21.62 -1.31 19.86
N ARG A 106 21.55 -2.05 18.73
CA ARG A 106 21.59 -1.47 17.37
C ARG A 106 20.33 -0.66 17.05
N MET A 107 19.19 -1.06 17.67
CA MET A 107 17.90 -0.39 17.51
C MET A 107 17.72 0.88 18.38
N GLU A 108 18.67 1.20 19.28
CA GLU A 108 18.65 2.47 20.01
C GLU A 108 18.88 3.66 19.05
N ASN A 109 19.81 3.51 18.09
CA ASN A 109 20.09 4.48 17.02
C ASN A 109 20.18 3.74 15.68
N PRO A 110 19.05 3.29 15.12
CA PRO A 110 19.06 2.46 13.94
C PRO A 110 19.51 3.27 12.72
N LYS A 111 20.43 2.72 11.93
CA LYS A 111 20.82 3.33 10.67
C LYS A 111 19.75 3.06 9.62
N LEU A 112 18.79 3.99 9.51
CA LEU A 112 17.73 3.98 8.52
C LEU A 112 18.22 4.68 7.25
N TYR A 113 18.16 4.00 6.10
CA TYR A 113 18.52 4.57 4.81
C TYR A 113 17.38 5.39 4.21
N THR A 114 16.17 4.85 4.24
CA THR A 114 15.00 5.52 3.67
C THR A 114 13.70 4.88 4.18
N THR A 115 12.63 5.66 4.09
CA THR A 115 11.27 5.18 4.28
C THR A 115 10.48 5.49 3.02
N THR A 116 9.75 4.51 2.52
CA THR A 116 8.82 4.71 1.40
C THR A 116 7.40 4.45 1.88
N TYR A 117 6.47 5.27 1.42
CA TYR A 117 5.06 5.19 1.78
C TYR A 117 4.23 4.79 0.57
N GLN A 118 3.12 4.13 0.84
CA GLN A 118 2.07 3.84 -0.12
C GLN A 118 0.74 3.91 0.61
N THR A 119 -0.25 4.54 0.01
CA THR A 119 -1.61 4.58 0.54
C THR A 119 -2.57 4.11 -0.53
N GLN A 120 -3.51 3.28 -0.13
CA GLN A 120 -4.65 2.85 -0.95
C GLN A 120 -5.94 3.21 -0.24
N SER A 121 -6.94 3.61 -1.02
CA SER A 121 -8.27 3.90 -0.49
C SER A 121 -9.37 3.58 -1.49
N SER A 122 -10.56 3.35 -0.97
CA SER A 122 -11.78 3.42 -1.75
C SER A 122 -12.42 4.78 -1.52
N VAL A 123 -12.75 5.49 -2.60
CA VAL A 123 -13.26 6.85 -2.55
C VAL A 123 -14.41 7.03 -3.54
N LYS A 124 -15.44 7.76 -3.14
CA LYS A 124 -16.49 8.20 -4.05
C LYS A 124 -16.09 9.51 -4.70
N LEU A 125 -15.96 9.49 -6.03
CA LEU A 125 -15.71 10.67 -6.84
C LEU A 125 -17.01 11.10 -7.55
N THR A 126 -17.14 12.38 -7.84
CA THR A 126 -18.26 12.89 -8.65
C THR A 126 -18.03 12.75 -10.15
N ILE A 127 -16.89 12.16 -10.54
CA ILE A 127 -16.46 12.01 -11.93
C ILE A 127 -16.90 10.64 -12.43
N PRO A 128 -17.72 10.55 -13.49
CA PRO A 128 -18.04 9.28 -14.13
C PRO A 128 -16.81 8.71 -14.87
N TYR A 129 -16.74 7.40 -14.96
CA TYR A 129 -15.60 6.68 -15.58
C TYR A 129 -15.28 7.13 -16.99
N GLU A 130 -16.31 7.46 -17.77
CA GLU A 130 -16.15 7.88 -19.16
C GLU A 130 -15.34 9.17 -19.29
N ARG A 131 -15.30 10.01 -18.26
CA ARG A 131 -14.48 11.23 -18.25
C ARG A 131 -13.00 10.98 -17.97
N LEU A 132 -12.64 9.81 -17.45
CA LEU A 132 -11.24 9.46 -17.20
C LEU A 132 -10.47 9.11 -18.48
N VAL A 133 -11.17 8.88 -19.57
CA VAL A 133 -10.58 8.52 -20.87
C VAL A 133 -10.98 9.57 -21.90
N ALA A 134 -10.02 9.94 -22.75
CA ALA A 134 -10.31 10.86 -23.85
C ALA A 134 -11.47 10.33 -24.72
N PRO A 135 -12.46 11.18 -25.05
CA PRO A 135 -13.63 10.78 -25.83
C PRO A 135 -13.28 10.11 -27.15
N GLU A 136 -12.21 10.54 -27.80
CA GLU A 136 -11.72 9.99 -29.06
C GLU A 136 -11.27 8.54 -28.89
N LEU A 137 -10.56 8.23 -27.79
CA LEU A 137 -10.14 6.86 -27.47
C LEU A 137 -11.35 5.99 -27.17
N MET A 138 -12.31 6.47 -26.39
CA MET A 138 -13.54 5.72 -26.08
C MET A 138 -14.36 5.46 -27.33
N ASN A 139 -14.50 6.42 -28.24
CA ASN A 139 -15.19 6.25 -29.51
C ASN A 139 -14.49 5.23 -30.41
N PHE A 140 -13.14 5.31 -30.47
CA PHE A 140 -12.35 4.31 -31.20
C PHE A 140 -12.59 2.89 -30.63
N LEU A 141 -12.47 2.71 -29.34
CA LEU A 141 -12.67 1.41 -28.67
C LEU A 141 -14.09 0.89 -28.90
N ARG A 142 -15.12 1.72 -28.76
CA ARG A 142 -16.51 1.36 -29.04
C ARG A 142 -16.71 0.95 -30.48
N SER A 143 -16.03 1.59 -31.44
CA SER A 143 -16.08 1.21 -32.85
C SER A 143 -15.47 -0.18 -33.14
N LYS A 144 -14.68 -0.71 -32.20
CA LYS A 144 -14.04 -2.04 -32.29
C LYS A 144 -14.77 -3.14 -31.51
N THR A 145 -15.87 -2.81 -30.86
CA THR A 145 -16.63 -3.77 -30.05
C THR A 145 -17.02 -5.03 -30.84
N ASP A 146 -17.40 -4.87 -32.11
CA ASP A 146 -17.82 -5.99 -32.95
C ASP A 146 -16.66 -6.95 -33.27
N VAL A 147 -15.43 -6.42 -33.39
CA VAL A 147 -14.23 -7.25 -33.61
C VAL A 147 -13.80 -7.98 -32.33
N LEU A 148 -14.13 -7.42 -31.19
CA LEU A 148 -13.75 -7.97 -29.87
C LEU A 148 -14.81 -8.92 -29.30
N ARG A 149 -15.95 -9.07 -29.98
CA ARG A 149 -17.00 -10.03 -29.57
C ARG A 149 -16.50 -11.46 -29.73
N PRO A 150 -16.67 -12.31 -28.73
CA PRO A 150 -16.67 -13.74 -28.96
C PRO A 150 -17.86 -14.11 -29.86
N ASN A 151 -17.75 -15.21 -30.59
CA ASN A 151 -18.65 -15.61 -31.70
C ASN A 151 -20.15 -15.82 -31.39
N ASP A 152 -20.61 -15.53 -30.21
CA ASP A 152 -21.99 -15.67 -29.78
C ASP A 152 -22.53 -14.33 -29.26
N SER A 153 -23.54 -13.92 -29.85
CA SER A 153 -24.62 -12.93 -29.57
C SER A 153 -24.63 -12.11 -28.25
N SER A 154 -23.59 -12.15 -27.44
CA SER A 154 -23.49 -11.31 -26.24
C SER A 154 -23.16 -9.85 -26.58
N VAL A 155 -23.79 -8.93 -25.88
CA VAL A 155 -23.45 -7.51 -25.94
C VAL A 155 -22.06 -7.33 -25.33
N ALA A 156 -21.10 -6.84 -26.12
CA ALA A 156 -19.79 -6.49 -25.61
C ALA A 156 -19.78 -5.01 -25.21
N GLU A 157 -19.46 -4.73 -23.97
CA GLU A 157 -19.23 -3.39 -23.47
C GLU A 157 -17.75 -3.20 -23.12
N ILE A 158 -17.23 -2.03 -23.45
CA ILE A 158 -15.86 -1.69 -23.14
C ILE A 158 -15.85 -0.70 -21.98
N HIS A 159 -15.24 -1.12 -20.88
CA HIS A 159 -15.07 -0.32 -19.68
C HIS A 159 -13.59 -0.07 -19.39
N LEU A 160 -13.29 1.08 -18.80
CA LEU A 160 -11.97 1.33 -18.22
C LEU A 160 -11.75 0.36 -17.05
N SER A 161 -10.69 -0.46 -17.12
CA SER A 161 -10.33 -1.35 -16.02
C SER A 161 -9.42 -0.68 -15.00
N ASN A 162 -8.43 0.08 -15.46
CA ASN A 162 -7.56 0.88 -14.60
C ASN A 162 -6.90 2.03 -15.37
N LEU A 163 -6.49 3.04 -14.62
CA LEU A 163 -5.61 4.12 -15.07
C LEU A 163 -4.35 4.06 -14.20
N SER A 164 -3.21 3.73 -14.79
CA SER A 164 -1.97 3.52 -14.04
C SER A 164 -0.84 4.38 -14.58
N PHE A 165 -0.19 5.12 -13.69
CA PHE A 165 0.93 6.00 -14.00
C PHE A 165 2.16 5.56 -13.22
N GLN A 166 3.25 5.32 -13.93
CA GLN A 166 4.52 4.97 -13.33
C GLN A 166 5.41 6.21 -13.19
N VAL A 167 5.82 6.51 -11.97
CA VAL A 167 6.82 7.54 -11.71
C VAL A 167 8.20 6.90 -11.82
N LYS A 168 8.97 7.29 -12.85
CA LYS A 168 10.36 6.90 -13.01
C LYS A 168 11.26 7.93 -12.32
N TYR A 169 12.17 7.45 -11.49
CA TYR A 169 13.19 8.29 -10.88
C TYR A 169 14.49 8.16 -11.68
N THR A 170 15.16 9.28 -11.91
CA THR A 170 16.57 9.25 -12.32
C THR A 170 17.37 8.93 -11.06
N PRO A 171 18.06 7.78 -10.97
CA PRO A 171 18.80 7.45 -9.76
C PRO A 171 19.94 8.46 -9.57
N ASN A 172 19.93 9.18 -8.44
CA ASN A 172 21.17 9.73 -7.90
C ASN A 172 22.03 8.56 -7.42
N ALA A 173 23.33 8.63 -7.63
CA ALA A 173 24.29 7.55 -7.31
C ALA A 173 24.24 7.06 -5.84
N GLU A 174 23.53 7.75 -4.97
CA GLU A 174 23.37 7.44 -3.54
C GLU A 174 22.03 6.76 -3.19
N VAL A 175 21.11 6.63 -4.15
CA VAL A 175 19.78 6.06 -3.86
C VAL A 175 19.70 4.64 -4.41
N TYR A 176 19.82 3.68 -3.52
CA TYR A 176 19.60 2.26 -3.81
C TYR A 176 18.20 2.06 -4.41
N SER A 177 18.16 1.55 -5.63
CA SER A 177 17.03 0.96 -6.37
C SER A 177 15.64 1.31 -5.77
N LEU A 178 15.17 2.51 -6.06
CA LEU A 178 13.76 2.84 -5.79
C LEU A 178 12.91 2.02 -6.75
N VAL A 179 12.09 1.16 -6.19
CA VAL A 179 11.01 0.51 -6.94
C VAL A 179 10.18 1.62 -7.60
N PRO A 180 9.89 1.53 -8.90
CA PRO A 180 9.04 2.50 -9.58
C PRO A 180 7.74 2.66 -8.80
N LYS A 181 7.41 3.91 -8.46
CA LYS A 181 6.18 4.19 -7.74
C LYS A 181 5.04 4.28 -8.73
N VAL A 182 3.93 3.65 -8.40
CA VAL A 182 2.74 3.59 -9.25
C VAL A 182 1.61 4.36 -8.59
N LEU A 183 0.97 5.24 -9.35
CA LEU A 183 -0.34 5.81 -9.03
C LEU A 183 -1.36 5.06 -9.87
N THR A 184 -2.38 4.49 -9.25
CA THR A 184 -3.45 3.77 -9.93
C THR A 184 -4.80 4.31 -9.50
N ILE A 185 -5.71 4.46 -10.46
CA ILE A 185 -7.11 4.79 -10.24
C ILE A 185 -7.91 3.76 -11.02
N GLU A 186 -8.75 3.00 -10.34
CA GLU A 186 -9.56 1.97 -10.96
C GLU A 186 -10.97 1.93 -10.35
N PRO A 187 -11.98 1.50 -11.13
CA PRO A 187 -13.31 1.20 -10.59
C PRO A 187 -13.19 0.18 -9.46
N ARG A 188 -13.87 0.43 -8.35
CA ARG A 188 -13.90 -0.55 -7.26
C ARG A 188 -14.68 -1.78 -7.69
N ALA A 189 -14.04 -2.94 -7.66
CA ALA A 189 -14.70 -4.21 -7.98
C ALA A 189 -15.91 -4.46 -7.05
N GLY A 190 -17.02 -4.91 -7.63
CA GLY A 190 -18.24 -5.22 -6.88
C GLY A 190 -19.13 -4.03 -6.54
N THR A 191 -18.81 -2.81 -7.02
CA THR A 191 -19.69 -1.64 -6.91
C THR A 191 -20.38 -1.37 -8.25
N ASP A 192 -21.58 -0.74 -8.21
CA ASP A 192 -22.26 -0.27 -9.42
C ASP A 192 -21.39 0.85 -10.07
N PRO A 193 -21.05 0.76 -11.36
CA PRO A 193 -20.33 1.83 -12.05
C PRO A 193 -20.97 3.22 -11.92
N LYS A 194 -22.27 3.29 -11.73
CA LYS A 194 -23.01 4.54 -11.50
C LYS A 194 -22.69 5.19 -10.15
N GLU A 195 -22.19 4.44 -9.18
CA GLU A 195 -21.82 4.97 -7.87
C GLU A 195 -20.50 5.73 -7.89
N SER A 196 -19.74 5.67 -9.00
CA SER A 196 -18.45 6.33 -9.16
C SER A 196 -17.50 6.09 -7.99
N THR A 197 -17.50 4.84 -7.47
CA THR A 197 -16.59 4.43 -6.41
C THR A 197 -15.30 3.90 -7.02
N TYR A 198 -14.18 4.49 -6.62
CA TYR A 198 -12.87 4.19 -7.15
C TYR A 198 -11.96 3.61 -6.08
N TYR A 199 -11.13 2.68 -6.47
CA TYR A 199 -9.95 2.29 -5.73
C TYR A 199 -8.78 3.14 -6.22
N VAL A 200 -8.13 3.85 -5.30
CA VAL A 200 -7.00 4.71 -5.61
C VAL A 200 -5.79 4.28 -4.80
N LEU A 201 -4.68 4.10 -5.50
CA LEU A 201 -3.38 3.79 -4.91
C LEU A 201 -2.40 4.91 -5.24
N THR A 202 -1.74 5.47 -4.24
CA THR A 202 -0.66 6.45 -4.44
C THR A 202 0.60 6.02 -3.70
N PRO A 203 1.78 6.39 -4.22
CA PRO A 203 3.05 6.10 -3.59
C PRO A 203 3.42 7.15 -2.52
N THR A 204 2.48 7.53 -1.67
CA THR A 204 2.61 8.63 -0.68
C THR A 204 1.98 8.26 0.65
N ALA A 205 2.26 9.03 1.69
CA ALA A 205 1.52 8.97 2.95
C ALA A 205 0.07 9.46 2.79
N SER A 206 -0.81 9.09 3.71
CA SER A 206 -2.26 9.30 3.59
C SER A 206 -2.68 10.77 3.42
N ASP A 207 -2.02 11.71 4.05
CA ASP A 207 -2.34 13.13 3.92
C ASP A 207 -2.09 13.63 2.49
N THR A 208 -0.93 13.27 1.94
CA THR A 208 -0.62 13.58 0.54
C THR A 208 -1.51 12.81 -0.44
N HIS A 209 -1.87 11.56 -0.11
CA HIS A 209 -2.82 10.77 -0.88
C HIS A 209 -4.16 11.49 -1.00
N ARG A 210 -4.72 11.98 0.11
CA ARG A 210 -5.99 12.73 0.12
C ARG A 210 -5.91 13.97 -0.77
N LEU A 211 -4.84 14.75 -0.66
CA LEU A 211 -4.62 15.92 -1.50
C LEU A 211 -4.57 15.58 -2.99
N ILE A 212 -3.83 14.54 -3.36
CA ILE A 212 -3.73 14.08 -4.76
C ILE A 212 -5.11 13.71 -5.30
N VAL A 213 -5.91 12.97 -4.53
CA VAL A 213 -7.25 12.54 -4.97
C VAL A 213 -8.20 13.72 -5.09
N GLU A 214 -8.17 14.69 -4.16
CA GLU A 214 -8.97 15.91 -4.23
C GLU A 214 -8.58 16.79 -5.42
N GLU A 215 -7.29 16.95 -5.67
CA GLU A 215 -6.79 17.72 -6.83
C GLU A 215 -7.11 17.03 -8.15
N PHE A 216 -7.02 15.71 -8.20
CA PHE A 216 -7.43 14.93 -9.35
C PHE A 216 -8.91 15.13 -9.66
N GLU A 217 -9.79 15.05 -8.67
CA GLU A 217 -11.23 15.28 -8.86
C GLU A 217 -11.48 16.69 -9.41
N LYS A 218 -10.85 17.72 -8.84
CA LYS A 218 -10.98 19.11 -9.34
C LYS A 218 -10.48 19.26 -10.79
N ALA A 219 -9.33 18.66 -11.10
CA ALA A 219 -8.73 18.72 -12.43
C ALA A 219 -9.61 18.06 -13.50
N MET A 220 -10.31 16.98 -13.13
CA MET A 220 -11.22 16.25 -14.00
C MET A 220 -12.62 16.88 -14.08
N GLY A 221 -12.85 18.03 -13.46
CA GLY A 221 -14.11 18.74 -13.48
C GLY A 221 -15.17 18.19 -12.53
N GLY A 222 -14.74 17.59 -11.43
CA GLY A 222 -15.61 17.21 -10.32
C GLY A 222 -16.36 18.42 -9.75
N VAL A 223 -17.57 18.20 -9.30
CA VAL A 223 -18.41 19.27 -8.71
C VAL A 223 -17.85 19.65 -7.34
N LYS A 224 -17.76 20.95 -7.08
CA LYS A 224 -17.37 21.51 -5.77
C LYS A 224 -18.45 21.29 -4.73
#